data_57e479363b72aebe2ce5ad4426217c99
#
_entry.id   57e479363b72aebe2ce5ad4426217c99
#
_cell.length_a   1.000
_cell.length_b   1.000
_cell.length_c   1.000
_cell.angle_alpha   90.00
_cell.angle_beta   90.00
_cell.angle_gamma   90.00
#
_symmetry.space_group_name_H-M   'P 1'
#
loop_
_entity.id
_entity.type
_entity.pdbx_description
1 polymer ?
#
loop_
_entity_poly.entity_id
_entity_poly.type
_entity_poly.pdbx_seq_one_letter_code
_entity_poly.pdbx_strand_id
1 'polypeptide(L)'
;MIPASANQTSTGRAQKRSKLFRVFKWTILGVLGALLLIVVTVLVVANTKDGSVTVLQSYLYSKLQQKPNSFEPLSSPTDTVHADGVRVKTNVAYGDRFPNSYFDIWHPTADVSVKRPTIIFLHGGGFFMGSKDWGDPLAGGGKSGAASETINIMAKEGFNVVNMDYALAPAYRYPTPLIQLNQAIRYLEANSDRLGVDASKLFLMGGSAGAQLSAQYGALLSNPTYAAQVGVKPVIDPSQVKGVVLFSPPLKVSGFGWRMNAMMWAYLNTKNLEDSRQAKQMDILAHITARYPATYITDGNQRDTFPEHAKAMARILREKSVAHVLNYYEPSEAKLDHGYTGRLGTKHGRDNLQKAIAFMKDRSQTP
;
A
#
# COMPACT_ATOMS: atom_id res chain seq x y z
N MET A 1 80.31 48.38 -20.32
CA MET A 1 79.81 47.30 -19.46
C MET A 1 78.31 47.40 -19.35
N ILE A 2 77.59 46.55 -20.02
CA ILE A 2 76.10 46.46 -19.93
C ILE A 2 75.76 45.16 -19.24
N PRO A 3 74.99 45.12 -18.17
CA PRO A 3 74.70 43.88 -17.47
C PRO A 3 73.56 43.10 -18.18
N ALA A 4 73.82 41.84 -18.49
CA ALA A 4 72.84 40.87 -18.95
C ALA A 4 72.05 40.31 -17.72
N SER A 5 70.82 40.76 -17.52
CA SER A 5 69.92 40.06 -16.58
C SER A 5 68.45 40.38 -16.89
N ALA A 6 67.87 39.69 -17.86
CA ALA A 6 66.39 39.71 -18.05
C ALA A 6 65.83 38.51 -18.82
N ASN A 7 66.28 37.27 -18.57
CA ASN A 7 65.71 36.14 -19.34
C ASN A 7 65.34 34.86 -18.52
N GLN A 8 65.36 34.97 -17.19
CA GLN A 8 65.00 33.75 -16.37
C GLN A 8 63.59 33.74 -15.79
N THR A 9 62.80 34.82 -15.89
CA THR A 9 61.48 34.92 -15.28
C THR A 9 60.30 34.44 -16.16
N SER A 10 60.51 34.40 -17.50
CA SER A 10 59.42 34.07 -18.46
C SER A 10 59.17 32.54 -18.61
N THR A 11 60.24 31.75 -18.54
CA THR A 11 60.21 30.30 -18.70
C THR A 11 59.50 29.61 -17.49
N GLY A 12 59.74 30.09 -16.25
CA GLY A 12 59.11 29.57 -15.04
C GLY A 12 57.58 29.80 -14.98
N ARG A 13 57.11 30.96 -15.49
CA ARG A 13 55.67 31.27 -15.58
C ARG A 13 54.95 30.42 -16.61
N ALA A 14 55.54 30.17 -17.77
CA ALA A 14 54.96 29.29 -18.80
C ALA A 14 54.86 27.84 -18.36
N GLN A 15 55.88 27.33 -17.68
CA GLN A 15 55.90 25.95 -17.15
C GLN A 15 54.92 25.74 -15.99
N LYS A 16 54.71 26.74 -15.13
CA LYS A 16 53.72 26.75 -14.07
C LYS A 16 52.27 26.78 -14.62
N ARG A 17 52.01 27.57 -15.67
CA ARG A 17 50.73 27.60 -16.39
C ARG A 17 50.41 26.27 -17.07
N SER A 18 51.40 25.63 -17.69
CA SER A 18 51.17 24.33 -18.35
C SER A 18 50.89 23.21 -17.35
N LYS A 19 51.52 23.22 -16.16
CA LYS A 19 51.20 22.27 -15.06
C LYS A 19 49.80 22.51 -14.51
N LEU A 20 49.42 23.75 -14.24
CA LEU A 20 48.04 24.10 -13.79
C LEU A 20 46.99 23.71 -14.82
N PHE A 21 47.24 23.91 -16.10
CA PHE A 21 46.31 23.53 -17.17
C PHE A 21 46.18 22.01 -17.28
N ARG A 22 47.27 21.25 -17.11
CA ARG A 22 47.19 19.77 -17.05
C ARG A 22 46.41 19.27 -15.83
N VAL A 23 46.67 19.81 -14.64
CA VAL A 23 45.91 19.47 -13.42
C VAL A 23 44.44 19.77 -13.62
N PHE A 24 44.09 20.97 -14.10
CA PHE A 24 42.71 21.34 -14.38
C PHE A 24 42.02 20.43 -15.40
N LYS A 25 42.73 20.08 -16.50
CA LYS A 25 42.22 19.13 -17.51
C LYS A 25 41.94 17.75 -16.90
N TRP A 26 42.84 17.20 -16.07
CA TRP A 26 42.68 15.90 -15.45
C TRP A 26 41.62 15.93 -14.36
N THR A 27 41.45 17.04 -13.64
CA THR A 27 40.34 17.19 -12.68
C THR A 27 38.99 17.20 -13.40
N ILE A 28 38.86 17.94 -14.51
CA ILE A 28 37.61 17.92 -15.31
C ILE A 28 37.33 16.55 -15.86
N LEU A 29 38.32 15.86 -16.42
CA LEU A 29 38.13 14.49 -16.93
C LEU A 29 37.74 13.52 -15.82
N GLY A 30 38.32 13.67 -14.62
CA GLY A 30 37.94 12.85 -13.44
C GLY A 30 36.48 13.09 -13.01
N VAL A 31 36.07 14.38 -12.97
CA VAL A 31 34.68 14.77 -12.64
C VAL A 31 33.70 14.21 -13.69
N LEU A 32 34.02 14.36 -14.98
CA LEU A 32 33.19 13.83 -16.07
C LEU A 32 33.11 12.29 -16.02
N GLY A 33 34.22 11.62 -15.73
CA GLY A 33 34.28 10.17 -15.57
C GLY A 33 33.42 9.72 -14.39
N ALA A 34 33.47 10.41 -13.25
CA ALA A 34 32.64 10.14 -12.09
C ALA A 34 31.16 10.35 -12.39
N LEU A 35 30.81 11.44 -13.07
CA LEU A 35 29.42 11.69 -13.49
C LEU A 35 28.91 10.63 -14.45
N LEU A 36 29.71 10.23 -15.44
CA LEU A 36 29.36 9.14 -16.34
C LEU A 36 29.15 7.83 -15.60
N LEU A 37 30.02 7.49 -14.65
CA LEU A 37 29.87 6.29 -13.83
C LEU A 37 28.57 6.33 -13.01
N ILE A 38 28.23 7.48 -12.43
CA ILE A 38 26.97 7.67 -11.71
C ILE A 38 25.78 7.43 -12.65
N VAL A 39 25.80 8.06 -13.84
CA VAL A 39 24.73 7.89 -14.85
C VAL A 39 24.59 6.42 -15.26
N VAL A 40 25.70 5.76 -15.58
CA VAL A 40 25.69 4.35 -15.95
C VAL A 40 25.16 3.48 -14.80
N THR A 41 25.59 3.73 -13.57
CA THR A 41 25.11 3.02 -12.39
C THR A 41 23.61 3.21 -12.21
N VAL A 42 23.11 4.44 -12.32
CA VAL A 42 21.67 4.74 -12.24
C VAL A 42 20.88 4.01 -13.35
N LEU A 43 21.39 4.02 -14.58
CA LEU A 43 20.75 3.31 -15.71
C LEU A 43 20.75 1.80 -15.51
N VAL A 44 21.84 1.22 -15.01
CA VAL A 44 21.92 -0.21 -14.70
C VAL A 44 20.92 -0.55 -13.59
N VAL A 45 20.92 0.18 -12.49
CA VAL A 45 20.02 -0.02 -11.36
C VAL A 45 18.56 0.14 -11.80
N ALA A 46 18.23 1.17 -12.59
CA ALA A 46 16.89 1.39 -13.11
C ALA A 46 16.40 0.28 -14.05
N ASN A 47 17.33 -0.41 -14.75
CA ASN A 47 16.99 -1.50 -15.67
C ASN A 47 17.06 -2.89 -15.03
N THR A 48 17.57 -3.02 -13.81
CA THR A 48 17.48 -4.28 -13.07
C THR A 48 16.06 -4.45 -12.51
N LYS A 49 15.61 -5.68 -12.46
CA LYS A 49 14.24 -6.12 -12.12
C LYS A 49 13.66 -5.48 -10.85
N ASP A 50 14.49 -5.25 -9.85
CA ASP A 50 14.05 -4.75 -8.54
C ASP A 50 14.82 -3.48 -8.12
N GLY A 51 15.75 -3.01 -8.96
CA GLY A 51 16.79 -2.07 -8.54
C GLY A 51 16.25 -0.75 -8.00
N SER A 52 15.33 -0.10 -8.71
CA SER A 52 14.75 1.18 -8.27
C SER A 52 13.89 1.03 -7.02
N VAL A 53 13.10 -0.03 -6.94
CA VAL A 53 12.23 -0.33 -5.79
C VAL A 53 13.06 -0.72 -4.57
N THR A 54 14.08 -1.58 -4.75
CA THR A 54 14.98 -1.99 -3.67
C THR A 54 15.75 -0.81 -3.09
N VAL A 55 16.28 0.08 -3.93
CA VAL A 55 16.99 1.29 -3.47
C VAL A 55 16.07 2.21 -2.68
N LEU A 56 14.87 2.49 -3.20
CA LEU A 56 13.90 3.34 -2.50
C LEU A 56 13.44 2.71 -1.18
N GLN A 57 13.15 1.40 -1.18
CA GLN A 57 12.77 0.66 0.02
C GLN A 57 13.89 0.69 1.06
N SER A 58 15.13 0.38 0.67
CA SER A 58 16.28 0.39 1.56
C SER A 58 16.52 1.77 2.17
N TYR A 59 16.40 2.83 1.36
CA TYR A 59 16.53 4.21 1.84
C TYR A 59 15.44 4.55 2.87
N LEU A 60 14.18 4.25 2.58
CA LEU A 60 13.06 4.53 3.47
C LEU A 60 13.22 3.79 4.81
N TYR A 61 13.44 2.48 4.75
CA TYR A 61 13.52 1.65 5.96
C TYR A 61 14.78 1.91 6.79
N SER A 62 15.88 2.36 6.15
CA SER A 62 17.06 2.82 6.89
C SER A 62 16.77 4.09 7.71
N LYS A 63 15.96 5.02 7.18
CA LYS A 63 15.50 6.21 7.90
C LYS A 63 14.59 5.88 9.08
N LEU A 64 13.80 4.83 8.95
CA LEU A 64 12.92 4.33 10.01
C LEU A 64 13.65 3.42 11.01
N GLN A 65 14.90 3.05 10.76
CA GLN A 65 15.66 2.05 11.52
C GLN A 65 14.92 0.70 11.61
N GLN A 66 14.25 0.31 10.54
CA GLN A 66 13.42 -0.88 10.45
C GLN A 66 13.84 -1.75 9.26
N LYS A 67 13.27 -2.95 9.19
CA LYS A 67 13.36 -3.83 8.01
C LYS A 67 12.02 -3.87 7.30
N PRO A 68 11.98 -3.94 5.96
CA PRO A 68 10.72 -4.04 5.22
C PRO A 68 9.97 -5.35 5.51
N ASN A 69 10.70 -6.41 5.80
CA ASN A 69 10.16 -7.73 6.11
C ASN A 69 10.82 -8.27 7.37
N SER A 70 10.03 -8.66 8.37
CA SER A 70 10.52 -9.23 9.63
C SER A 70 9.59 -10.34 10.11
N PHE A 71 10.19 -11.43 10.64
CA PHE A 71 9.45 -12.48 11.34
C PHE A 71 9.17 -12.13 12.80
N GLU A 72 9.79 -11.07 13.28
CA GLU A 72 9.56 -10.54 14.64
C GLU A 72 8.83 -9.19 14.53
N PRO A 73 7.85 -8.92 15.39
CA PRO A 73 7.17 -7.64 15.41
C PRO A 73 8.11 -6.52 15.88
N LEU A 74 7.80 -5.27 15.50
CA LEU A 74 8.63 -4.11 15.86
C LEU A 74 8.66 -3.80 17.38
N SER A 75 7.65 -4.25 18.09
CA SER A 75 7.51 -4.07 19.54
C SER A 75 6.90 -5.30 20.17
N SER A 76 7.07 -5.46 21.50
CA SER A 76 6.41 -6.53 22.21
C SER A 76 4.88 -6.43 22.10
N PRO A 77 4.15 -7.57 22.01
CA PRO A 77 2.69 -7.56 22.05
C PRO A 77 2.17 -6.89 23.32
N THR A 78 1.12 -6.10 23.17
CA THR A 78 0.41 -5.46 24.30
C THR A 78 -1.08 -5.74 24.24
N ASP A 79 -1.77 -5.60 25.36
CA ASP A 79 -3.23 -5.68 25.44
C ASP A 79 -3.67 -4.60 26.45
N THR A 80 -4.16 -3.47 25.96
CA THR A 80 -4.41 -2.27 26.78
C THR A 80 -5.78 -1.68 26.48
N VAL A 81 -6.41 -1.10 27.50
CA VAL A 81 -7.60 -0.29 27.36
C VAL A 81 -7.19 1.17 27.46
N HIS A 82 -7.48 1.92 26.41
CA HIS A 82 -7.19 3.36 26.35
C HIS A 82 -8.18 4.16 27.20
N ALA A 83 -7.84 5.40 27.53
CA ALA A 83 -8.66 6.28 28.35
C ALA A 83 -10.07 6.54 27.75
N ASP A 84 -10.21 6.41 26.45
CA ASP A 84 -11.48 6.53 25.71
C ASP A 84 -12.31 5.24 25.65
N GLY A 85 -11.87 4.18 26.36
CA GLY A 85 -12.56 2.90 26.48
C GLY A 85 -12.24 1.89 25.37
N VAL A 86 -11.54 2.28 24.31
CA VAL A 86 -11.11 1.39 23.23
C VAL A 86 -10.02 0.45 23.74
N ARG A 87 -10.20 -0.86 23.55
CA ARG A 87 -9.18 -1.87 23.85
C ARG A 87 -8.37 -2.17 22.61
N VAL A 88 -7.06 -2.15 22.73
CA VAL A 88 -6.13 -2.44 21.65
C VAL A 88 -5.21 -3.58 22.05
N LYS A 89 -5.23 -4.64 21.23
CA LYS A 89 -4.29 -5.74 21.34
C LYS A 89 -3.38 -5.70 20.13
N THR A 90 -2.07 -5.51 20.38
CA THR A 90 -1.08 -5.32 19.33
C THR A 90 -0.33 -6.61 18.99
N ASN A 91 0.21 -6.66 17.78
CA ASN A 91 1.14 -7.69 17.33
C ASN A 91 0.65 -9.13 17.52
N VAL A 92 -0.64 -9.37 17.21
CA VAL A 92 -1.22 -10.71 17.20
C VAL A 92 -0.70 -11.45 15.97
N ALA A 93 0.09 -12.49 16.16
CA ALA A 93 0.58 -13.33 15.08
C ALA A 93 -0.56 -14.18 14.51
N TYR A 94 -0.78 -14.10 13.19
CA TYR A 94 -1.78 -14.90 12.46
C TYR A 94 -1.17 -16.03 11.61
N GLY A 95 0.14 -16.08 11.56
CA GLY A 95 0.90 -17.10 10.83
C GLY A 95 2.41 -16.93 11.03
N ASP A 96 3.18 -17.93 10.64
CA ASP A 96 4.63 -18.00 10.78
C ASP A 96 5.37 -18.28 9.46
N ARG A 97 4.60 -18.59 8.40
CA ARG A 97 5.18 -18.94 7.09
C ARG A 97 5.82 -17.77 6.37
N PHE A 98 5.29 -16.55 6.59
CA PHE A 98 5.75 -15.33 5.93
C PHE A 98 6.08 -14.24 6.96
N PRO A 99 7.03 -13.35 6.69
CA PRO A 99 7.27 -12.20 7.56
C PRO A 99 6.07 -11.27 7.59
N ASN A 100 6.05 -10.34 8.55
CA ASN A 100 4.98 -9.38 8.75
C ASN A 100 3.59 -10.03 8.94
N SER A 101 3.54 -11.28 9.45
CA SER A 101 2.28 -12.01 9.70
C SER A 101 1.67 -11.60 11.05
N TYR A 102 1.47 -10.30 11.25
CA TYR A 102 0.91 -9.70 12.46
C TYR A 102 -0.23 -8.76 12.14
N PHE A 103 -1.16 -8.64 13.09
CA PHE A 103 -2.15 -7.57 13.08
C PHE A 103 -2.32 -6.97 14.48
N ASP A 104 -2.84 -5.75 14.54
CA ASP A 104 -3.44 -5.19 15.74
C ASP A 104 -4.95 -5.30 15.66
N ILE A 105 -5.61 -5.59 16.77
CA ILE A 105 -7.06 -5.57 16.83
C ILE A 105 -7.54 -4.53 17.84
N TRP A 106 -8.42 -3.66 17.36
CA TRP A 106 -9.03 -2.57 18.10
C TRP A 106 -10.49 -2.93 18.38
N HIS A 107 -10.88 -2.96 19.64
CA HIS A 107 -12.25 -3.25 20.07
C HIS A 107 -12.93 -1.96 20.56
N PRO A 108 -14.22 -1.77 20.30
CA PRO A 108 -14.97 -0.59 20.76
C PRO A 108 -14.95 -0.40 22.28
N THR A 109 -14.83 -1.50 23.02
CA THR A 109 -14.88 -1.53 24.49
C THR A 109 -13.89 -2.56 25.05
N ALA A 110 -13.66 -2.51 26.35
CA ALA A 110 -12.87 -3.52 27.05
C ALA A 110 -13.50 -4.95 26.98
N ASP A 111 -14.82 -5.02 26.86
CA ASP A 111 -15.57 -6.28 26.78
C ASP A 111 -15.55 -6.85 25.38
N VAL A 112 -14.91 -8.01 25.22
CA VAL A 112 -14.82 -8.78 23.98
C VAL A 112 -15.74 -9.99 23.97
N SER A 113 -16.59 -10.20 24.99
CA SER A 113 -17.59 -11.27 25.01
C SER A 113 -18.69 -11.05 23.97
N VAL A 114 -18.96 -9.81 23.62
CA VAL A 114 -19.91 -9.41 22.59
C VAL A 114 -19.25 -9.46 21.22
N LYS A 115 -19.69 -10.39 20.36
CA LYS A 115 -19.21 -10.47 18.98
C LYS A 115 -19.68 -9.26 18.17
N ARG A 116 -18.76 -8.65 17.42
CA ARG A 116 -19.01 -7.43 16.64
C ARG A 116 -18.60 -7.60 15.18
N PRO A 117 -19.28 -6.91 14.26
CA PRO A 117 -18.81 -6.78 12.88
C PRO A 117 -17.35 -6.33 12.85
N THR A 118 -16.55 -6.95 11.99
CA THR A 118 -15.11 -6.77 12.01
C THR A 118 -14.58 -6.28 10.67
N ILE A 119 -13.86 -5.18 10.70
CA ILE A 119 -13.17 -4.60 9.53
C ILE A 119 -11.75 -5.14 9.52
N ILE A 120 -11.33 -5.75 8.40
CA ILE A 120 -9.94 -6.10 8.14
C ILE A 120 -9.36 -4.99 7.27
N PHE A 121 -8.52 -4.15 7.86
CA PHE A 121 -7.90 -3.01 7.22
C PHE A 121 -6.49 -3.34 6.74
N LEU A 122 -6.23 -3.10 5.44
CA LEU A 122 -4.94 -3.32 4.79
C LEU A 122 -4.33 -1.98 4.40
N HIS A 123 -3.08 -1.76 4.81
CA HIS A 123 -2.35 -0.55 4.49
C HIS A 123 -2.00 -0.45 3.00
N GLY A 124 -1.73 0.76 2.50
CA GLY A 124 -1.21 1.02 1.17
C GLY A 124 0.30 0.86 1.08
N GLY A 125 0.92 1.57 0.11
CA GLY A 125 2.38 1.59 -0.06
C GLY A 125 2.89 0.79 -1.25
N GLY A 126 2.06 0.61 -2.29
CA GLY A 126 2.49 0.02 -3.58
C GLY A 126 3.02 -1.41 -3.47
N PHE A 127 2.60 -2.17 -2.46
CA PHE A 127 3.04 -3.54 -2.15
C PHE A 127 4.50 -3.70 -1.72
N PHE A 128 5.29 -2.62 -1.64
CA PHE A 128 6.72 -2.69 -1.31
C PHE A 128 7.11 -1.83 -0.09
N MET A 129 6.19 -1.05 0.43
CA MET A 129 6.36 -0.26 1.65
C MET A 129 5.03 -0.15 2.40
N GLY A 130 5.06 0.47 3.57
CA GLY A 130 3.89 0.59 4.44
C GLY A 130 3.95 -0.39 5.60
N SER A 131 3.15 -0.14 6.60
CA SER A 131 2.88 -1.05 7.73
C SER A 131 1.61 -0.65 8.48
N LYS A 132 1.14 -1.55 9.33
CA LYS A 132 0.04 -1.27 10.26
C LYS A 132 0.36 -0.11 11.22
N ASP A 133 1.66 0.10 11.54
CA ASP A 133 2.09 1.08 12.53
C ASP A 133 2.16 2.51 11.98
N TRP A 134 2.54 2.67 10.70
CA TRP A 134 2.77 4.00 10.10
C TRP A 134 2.03 4.21 8.76
N GLY A 135 1.24 3.23 8.33
CA GLY A 135 0.33 3.38 7.19
C GLY A 135 1.02 3.38 5.83
N ASP A 136 0.51 4.22 4.93
CA ASP A 136 0.97 4.35 3.54
C ASP A 136 1.80 5.62 3.34
N PRO A 137 3.13 5.51 3.12
CA PRO A 137 3.99 6.68 2.90
C PRO A 137 3.74 7.35 1.54
N LEU A 138 3.16 6.66 0.56
CA LEU A 138 2.84 7.22 -0.76
C LEU A 138 1.59 8.10 -0.71
N ALA A 139 0.70 7.85 0.25
CA ALA A 139 -0.53 8.63 0.49
C ALA A 139 -0.36 9.78 1.49
N GLY A 140 0.90 10.16 1.80
CA GLY A 140 1.19 11.20 2.80
C GLY A 140 1.10 10.70 4.25
N GLY A 141 0.97 9.39 4.45
CA GLY A 141 1.24 8.70 5.70
C GLY A 141 2.75 8.75 6.02
N GLY A 142 3.16 8.22 7.14
CA GLY A 142 4.55 8.25 7.60
C GLY A 142 4.73 9.15 8.81
N LYS A 143 3.66 9.78 9.27
CA LYS A 143 3.57 10.29 10.64
C LYS A 143 2.84 9.24 11.47
N SER A 144 3.51 8.74 12.49
CA SER A 144 2.89 7.90 13.52
C SER A 144 1.55 8.53 13.97
N GLY A 145 0.46 7.79 13.83
CA GLY A 145 -0.85 8.19 14.31
C GLY A 145 -1.96 8.42 13.29
N ALA A 146 -1.69 8.74 12.02
CA ALA A 146 -2.77 9.03 11.05
C ALA A 146 -3.65 7.80 10.74
N ALA A 147 -3.06 6.62 10.61
CA ALA A 147 -3.82 5.37 10.46
C ALA A 147 -4.58 5.05 11.74
N SER A 148 -3.97 5.28 12.92
CA SER A 148 -4.58 5.03 14.23
C SER A 148 -5.82 5.88 14.48
N GLU A 149 -5.87 7.14 14.02
CA GLU A 149 -7.05 8.00 14.17
C GLU A 149 -8.26 7.45 13.39
N THR A 150 -8.06 7.07 12.13
CA THR A 150 -9.12 6.44 11.31
C THR A 150 -9.62 5.15 11.94
N ILE A 151 -8.70 4.30 12.42
CA ILE A 151 -9.03 3.03 13.07
C ILE A 151 -9.79 3.25 14.37
N ASN A 152 -9.35 4.21 15.20
CA ASN A 152 -10.00 4.53 16.46
C ASN A 152 -11.43 5.05 16.27
N ILE A 153 -11.65 5.89 15.24
CA ILE A 153 -13.00 6.36 14.90
C ILE A 153 -13.89 5.17 14.50
N MET A 154 -13.42 4.27 13.64
CA MET A 154 -14.20 3.08 13.24
C MET A 154 -14.48 2.16 14.44
N ALA A 155 -13.52 1.99 15.36
CA ALA A 155 -13.73 1.23 16.58
C ALA A 155 -14.84 1.86 17.43
N LYS A 156 -14.79 3.17 17.67
CA LYS A 156 -15.82 3.89 18.43
C LYS A 156 -17.22 3.83 17.80
N GLU A 157 -17.29 3.60 16.49
CA GLU A 157 -18.55 3.40 15.76
C GLU A 157 -19.10 1.97 15.86
N GLY A 158 -18.48 1.10 16.68
CA GLY A 158 -18.99 -0.20 17.06
C GLY A 158 -18.39 -1.40 16.32
N PHE A 159 -17.36 -1.17 15.51
CA PHE A 159 -16.65 -2.24 14.79
C PHE A 159 -15.41 -2.72 15.57
N ASN A 160 -15.09 -4.01 15.48
CA ASN A 160 -13.70 -4.39 15.64
C ASN A 160 -12.93 -3.99 14.40
N VAL A 161 -11.70 -3.50 14.58
CA VAL A 161 -10.82 -3.17 13.45
C VAL A 161 -9.52 -3.94 13.58
N VAL A 162 -9.28 -4.83 12.64
CA VAL A 162 -8.05 -5.60 12.48
C VAL A 162 -7.15 -4.85 11.51
N ASN A 163 -6.11 -4.20 12.01
CA ASN A 163 -5.11 -3.48 11.22
C ASN A 163 -3.96 -4.42 10.90
N MET A 164 -3.89 -4.88 9.66
CA MET A 164 -3.09 -6.02 9.25
C MET A 164 -1.83 -5.60 8.49
N ASP A 165 -0.69 -6.17 8.88
CA ASP A 165 0.53 -6.19 8.09
C ASP A 165 0.57 -7.37 7.12
N TYR A 166 1.38 -7.24 6.08
CA TYR A 166 1.67 -8.29 5.10
C TYR A 166 3.09 -8.16 4.54
N ALA A 167 3.64 -9.24 4.00
CA ALA A 167 4.98 -9.30 3.43
C ALA A 167 5.10 -8.46 2.15
N LEU A 168 6.22 -7.76 2.01
CA LEU A 168 6.44 -6.73 1.00
C LEU A 168 7.36 -7.20 -0.13
N ALA A 169 7.03 -6.79 -1.34
CA ALA A 169 7.89 -6.92 -2.52
C ALA A 169 9.19 -6.08 -2.33
N PRO A 170 10.26 -6.41 -3.04
CA PRO A 170 10.39 -7.50 -4.03
C PRO A 170 10.70 -8.85 -3.43
N ALA A 171 10.99 -8.95 -2.12
CA ALA A 171 11.32 -10.22 -1.48
C ALA A 171 10.13 -11.20 -1.47
N TYR A 172 8.92 -10.66 -1.22
CA TYR A 172 7.68 -11.43 -1.23
C TYR A 172 6.71 -10.82 -2.25
N ARG A 173 6.49 -11.56 -3.32
CA ARG A 173 5.76 -11.09 -4.50
C ARG A 173 4.32 -11.57 -4.50
N TYR A 174 3.59 -11.14 -5.50
CA TYR A 174 2.26 -11.66 -5.84
C TYR A 174 2.28 -13.20 -5.97
N PRO A 175 1.35 -13.93 -5.39
CA PRO A 175 0.19 -13.48 -4.61
C PRO A 175 0.37 -13.56 -3.07
N THR A 176 1.60 -13.46 -2.54
CA THR A 176 1.88 -13.64 -1.09
C THR A 176 0.97 -12.83 -0.17
N PRO A 177 0.71 -11.51 -0.37
CA PRO A 177 -0.18 -10.76 0.51
C PRO A 177 -1.62 -11.30 0.54
N LEU A 178 -2.11 -11.87 -0.57
CA LEU A 178 -3.45 -12.51 -0.61
C LEU A 178 -3.47 -13.82 0.16
N ILE A 179 -2.37 -14.58 0.12
CA ILE A 179 -2.23 -15.81 0.94
C ILE A 179 -2.25 -15.42 2.42
N GLN A 180 -1.55 -14.36 2.81
CA GLN A 180 -1.52 -13.86 4.19
C GLN A 180 -2.89 -13.33 4.64
N LEU A 181 -3.60 -12.59 3.78
CA LEU A 181 -4.98 -12.17 4.08
C LEU A 181 -5.89 -13.38 4.34
N ASN A 182 -5.77 -14.42 3.52
CA ASN A 182 -6.50 -15.67 3.71
C ASN A 182 -6.13 -16.39 5.05
N GLN A 183 -4.86 -16.34 5.44
CA GLN A 183 -4.38 -16.85 6.74
C GLN A 183 -4.93 -16.03 7.91
N ALA A 184 -4.91 -14.70 7.81
CA ALA A 184 -5.45 -13.81 8.84
C ALA A 184 -6.97 -14.03 9.04
N ILE A 185 -7.73 -14.17 7.95
CA ILE A 185 -9.17 -14.48 8.01
C ILE A 185 -9.40 -15.84 8.69
N ARG A 186 -8.65 -16.87 8.32
CA ARG A 186 -8.73 -18.19 8.99
C ARG A 186 -8.44 -18.08 10.49
N TYR A 187 -7.43 -17.29 10.86
CA TYR A 187 -7.09 -17.08 12.26
C TYR A 187 -8.22 -16.37 13.02
N LEU A 188 -8.81 -15.33 12.42
CA LEU A 188 -9.94 -14.60 13.00
C LEU A 188 -11.16 -15.50 13.19
N GLU A 189 -11.49 -16.34 12.21
CA GLU A 189 -12.59 -17.29 12.28
C GLU A 189 -12.36 -18.32 13.40
N ALA A 190 -11.18 -18.94 13.44
CA ALA A 190 -10.82 -19.94 14.44
C ALA A 190 -10.72 -19.38 15.88
N ASN A 191 -10.52 -18.07 16.04
CA ASN A 191 -10.42 -17.40 17.33
C ASN A 191 -11.58 -16.41 17.58
N SER A 192 -12.68 -16.54 16.84
CA SER A 192 -13.78 -15.58 16.83
C SER A 192 -14.34 -15.31 18.24
N ASP A 193 -14.50 -16.34 19.07
CA ASP A 193 -14.99 -16.19 20.44
C ASP A 193 -14.01 -15.42 21.32
N ARG A 194 -12.72 -15.78 21.27
CA ARG A 194 -11.66 -15.14 22.08
C ARG A 194 -11.40 -13.69 21.68
N LEU A 195 -11.63 -13.34 20.42
CA LEU A 195 -11.40 -12.00 19.86
C LEU A 195 -12.69 -11.18 19.72
N GLY A 196 -13.85 -11.69 20.15
CA GLY A 196 -15.12 -10.98 20.00
C GLY A 196 -15.48 -10.67 18.54
N VAL A 197 -15.02 -11.49 17.60
CA VAL A 197 -15.23 -11.31 16.17
C VAL A 197 -16.51 -11.98 15.72
N ASP A 198 -17.41 -11.24 15.08
CA ASP A 198 -18.52 -11.84 14.34
C ASP A 198 -18.00 -12.25 12.95
N ALA A 199 -17.60 -13.51 12.81
CA ALA A 199 -17.08 -14.04 11.56
C ALA A 199 -18.12 -14.12 10.43
N SER A 200 -19.41 -13.91 10.73
CA SER A 200 -20.48 -13.78 9.73
C SER A 200 -20.61 -12.35 9.17
N LYS A 201 -19.91 -11.37 9.76
CA LYS A 201 -20.01 -9.95 9.42
C LYS A 201 -18.63 -9.30 9.26
N LEU A 202 -17.89 -9.75 8.24
CA LEU A 202 -16.58 -9.23 7.90
C LEU A 202 -16.67 -8.13 6.84
N PHE A 203 -15.81 -7.15 6.95
CA PHE A 203 -15.56 -6.13 5.93
C PHE A 203 -14.10 -6.14 5.53
N LEU A 204 -13.81 -6.05 4.23
CA LEU A 204 -12.46 -5.87 3.71
C LEU A 204 -12.26 -4.40 3.36
N MET A 205 -11.27 -3.77 3.92
CA MET A 205 -11.04 -2.35 3.71
C MET A 205 -9.56 -2.05 3.47
N GLY A 206 -9.26 -1.10 2.62
CA GLY A 206 -7.89 -0.65 2.46
C GLY A 206 -7.75 0.61 1.62
N GLY A 207 -6.53 1.15 1.61
CA GLY A 207 -6.13 2.26 0.76
C GLY A 207 -5.09 1.82 -0.28
N SER A 208 -5.15 2.35 -1.51
CA SER A 208 -4.14 2.10 -2.55
C SER A 208 -3.90 0.59 -2.76
N ALA A 209 -2.69 0.10 -2.52
CA ALA A 209 -2.36 -1.33 -2.59
C ALA A 209 -3.27 -2.20 -1.70
N GLY A 210 -3.59 -1.73 -0.48
CA GLY A 210 -4.53 -2.43 0.41
C GLY A 210 -5.95 -2.49 -0.13
N ALA A 211 -6.40 -1.44 -0.82
CA ALA A 211 -7.69 -1.45 -1.51
C ALA A 211 -7.71 -2.44 -2.67
N GLN A 212 -6.60 -2.54 -3.41
CA GLN A 212 -6.45 -3.54 -4.46
C GLN A 212 -6.51 -4.97 -3.89
N LEU A 213 -5.81 -5.25 -2.78
CA LEU A 213 -5.86 -6.55 -2.11
C LEU A 213 -7.28 -6.88 -1.62
N SER A 214 -7.97 -5.92 -1.01
CA SER A 214 -9.36 -6.06 -0.57
C SER A 214 -10.30 -6.36 -1.75
N ALA A 215 -10.17 -5.61 -2.84
CA ALA A 215 -10.96 -5.83 -4.06
C ALA A 215 -10.67 -7.19 -4.68
N GLN A 216 -9.41 -7.58 -4.74
CA GLN A 216 -9.00 -8.86 -5.32
C GLN A 216 -9.51 -10.04 -4.49
N TYR A 217 -9.46 -9.95 -3.18
CA TYR A 217 -10.01 -11.00 -2.32
C TYR A 217 -11.55 -11.11 -2.47
N GLY A 218 -12.25 -9.98 -2.63
CA GLY A 218 -13.67 -9.98 -2.99
C GLY A 218 -13.96 -10.71 -4.32
N ALA A 219 -13.08 -10.56 -5.31
CA ALA A 219 -13.19 -11.30 -6.57
C ALA A 219 -12.89 -12.79 -6.40
N LEU A 220 -11.90 -13.16 -5.58
CA LEU A 220 -11.61 -14.57 -5.24
C LEU A 220 -12.80 -15.25 -4.58
N LEU A 221 -13.46 -14.57 -3.64
CA LEU A 221 -14.66 -15.07 -2.95
C LEU A 221 -15.81 -15.35 -3.92
N SER A 222 -16.04 -14.46 -4.85
CA SER A 222 -17.21 -14.50 -5.74
C SER A 222 -17.01 -15.27 -7.04
N ASN A 223 -15.75 -15.64 -7.37
CA ASN A 223 -15.36 -16.28 -8.63
C ASN A 223 -14.39 -17.44 -8.40
N PRO A 224 -14.88 -18.67 -8.20
CA PRO A 224 -14.04 -19.85 -7.95
C PRO A 224 -13.03 -20.14 -9.08
N THR A 225 -13.39 -19.87 -10.34
CA THR A 225 -12.48 -20.05 -11.47
C THR A 225 -11.30 -19.10 -11.36
N TYR A 226 -11.55 -17.85 -10.98
CA TYR A 226 -10.50 -16.88 -10.75
C TYR A 226 -9.64 -17.26 -9.54
N ALA A 227 -10.24 -17.72 -8.45
CA ALA A 227 -9.54 -18.22 -7.27
C ALA A 227 -8.56 -19.35 -7.62
N ALA A 228 -8.99 -20.29 -8.46
CA ALA A 228 -8.14 -21.38 -8.97
C ALA A 228 -6.98 -20.84 -9.84
N GLN A 229 -7.22 -19.84 -10.69
CA GLN A 229 -6.17 -19.23 -11.51
C GLN A 229 -5.09 -18.53 -10.68
N VAL A 230 -5.48 -17.82 -9.62
CA VAL A 230 -4.57 -17.13 -8.69
C VAL A 230 -3.87 -18.13 -7.76
N GLY A 231 -4.49 -19.26 -7.49
CA GLY A 231 -3.99 -20.28 -6.56
C GLY A 231 -4.25 -19.95 -5.09
N VAL A 232 -5.24 -19.09 -4.82
CA VAL A 232 -5.69 -18.73 -3.46
C VAL A 232 -7.16 -19.09 -3.33
N LYS A 233 -7.45 -20.18 -2.60
CA LYS A 233 -8.80 -20.59 -2.28
C LYS A 233 -9.24 -19.89 -1.00
N PRO A 234 -10.28 -19.04 -1.03
CA PRO A 234 -10.83 -18.41 0.16
C PRO A 234 -11.26 -19.46 1.21
N VAL A 235 -11.06 -19.12 2.49
CA VAL A 235 -11.35 -20.03 3.62
C VAL A 235 -12.74 -19.81 4.21
N ILE A 236 -13.44 -18.76 3.80
CA ILE A 236 -14.77 -18.38 4.26
C ILE A 236 -15.78 -18.39 3.11
N ASP A 237 -17.07 -18.42 3.47
CA ASP A 237 -18.15 -18.27 2.50
C ASP A 237 -18.27 -16.79 2.06
N PRO A 238 -18.60 -16.52 0.78
CA PRO A 238 -18.83 -15.17 0.29
C PRO A 238 -19.83 -14.35 1.11
N SER A 239 -20.85 -14.98 1.70
CA SER A 239 -21.88 -14.32 2.51
C SER A 239 -21.35 -13.73 3.83
N GLN A 240 -20.20 -14.22 4.31
CA GLN A 240 -19.55 -13.71 5.52
C GLN A 240 -18.91 -12.33 5.31
N VAL A 241 -18.58 -11.95 4.04
CA VAL A 241 -18.08 -10.62 3.71
C VAL A 241 -19.24 -9.72 3.32
N LYS A 242 -19.68 -8.88 4.25
CA LYS A 242 -20.81 -7.97 4.07
C LYS A 242 -20.48 -6.78 3.17
N GLY A 243 -19.22 -6.44 3.02
CA GLY A 243 -18.82 -5.37 2.11
C GLY A 243 -17.31 -5.22 1.93
N VAL A 244 -16.96 -4.55 0.83
CA VAL A 244 -15.59 -4.15 0.48
C VAL A 244 -15.53 -2.63 0.42
N VAL A 245 -14.56 -2.01 1.10
CA VAL A 245 -14.39 -0.57 1.18
C VAL A 245 -13.05 -0.17 0.57
N LEU A 246 -13.08 0.53 -0.53
CA LEU A 246 -11.94 0.77 -1.41
C LEU A 246 -11.60 2.27 -1.49
N PHE A 247 -10.42 2.63 -0.96
CA PHE A 247 -9.89 3.98 -1.03
C PHE A 247 -8.75 4.05 -2.05
N SER A 248 -8.98 4.78 -3.14
CA SER A 248 -8.03 4.98 -4.24
C SER A 248 -7.43 3.69 -4.82
N PRO A 249 -8.29 2.72 -5.26
CA PRO A 249 -7.84 1.39 -5.67
C PRO A 249 -7.22 1.37 -7.07
N PRO A 250 -5.98 0.89 -7.26
CA PRO A 250 -5.43 0.56 -8.59
C PRO A 250 -5.96 -0.81 -9.06
N LEU A 251 -7.14 -0.85 -9.70
CA LEU A 251 -7.86 -2.09 -10.04
C LEU A 251 -7.35 -2.80 -11.28
N LYS A 252 -6.49 -2.17 -12.06
CA LYS A 252 -5.71 -2.77 -13.15
C LYS A 252 -4.26 -2.31 -13.04
N VAL A 253 -3.37 -2.99 -13.76
CA VAL A 253 -1.92 -2.68 -13.74
C VAL A 253 -1.41 -2.08 -15.03
N SER A 254 -2.22 -2.01 -16.07
CA SER A 254 -1.90 -1.39 -17.35
C SER A 254 -2.22 0.11 -17.37
N GLY A 255 -1.53 0.87 -18.22
CA GLY A 255 -1.78 2.30 -18.42
C GLY A 255 -1.16 3.22 -17.35
N PHE A 256 -0.29 2.70 -16.52
CA PHE A 256 0.40 3.48 -15.49
C PHE A 256 1.66 4.19 -16.03
N GLY A 257 2.06 5.28 -15.36
CA GLY A 257 3.37 5.91 -15.58
C GLY A 257 4.53 5.05 -15.06
N TRP A 258 5.76 5.42 -15.40
CA TRP A 258 6.97 4.66 -15.11
C TRP A 258 7.15 4.30 -13.62
N ARG A 259 6.72 5.15 -12.70
CA ARG A 259 6.84 4.91 -11.24
C ARG A 259 5.98 3.73 -10.80
N MET A 260 4.71 3.72 -11.18
CA MET A 260 3.79 2.62 -10.89
C MET A 260 4.21 1.34 -11.62
N ASN A 261 4.68 1.46 -12.87
CA ASN A 261 5.19 0.31 -13.62
C ASN A 261 6.39 -0.35 -12.93
N ALA A 262 7.30 0.42 -12.34
CA ALA A 262 8.42 -0.12 -11.57
C ALA A 262 7.93 -0.88 -10.31
N MET A 263 6.95 -0.33 -9.59
CA MET A 263 6.34 -0.99 -8.43
C MET A 263 5.63 -2.29 -8.82
N MET A 264 4.84 -2.25 -9.89
CA MET A 264 4.14 -3.44 -10.40
C MET A 264 5.11 -4.49 -10.91
N TRP A 265 6.18 -4.09 -11.59
CA TRP A 265 7.23 -5.01 -12.00
C TRP A 265 7.88 -5.71 -10.80
N ALA A 266 8.24 -4.97 -9.77
CA ALA A 266 8.79 -5.56 -8.54
C ALA A 266 7.80 -6.52 -7.86
N TYR A 267 6.51 -6.18 -7.83
CA TYR A 267 5.47 -7.00 -7.21
C TYR A 267 5.10 -8.23 -8.04
N LEU A 268 4.92 -8.08 -9.35
CA LEU A 268 4.46 -9.15 -10.25
C LEU A 268 5.59 -9.97 -10.86
N ASN A 269 6.84 -9.55 -10.70
CA ASN A 269 8.00 -10.22 -11.31
C ASN A 269 7.99 -10.21 -12.85
N THR A 270 7.38 -9.23 -13.47
CA THR A 270 7.30 -9.11 -14.92
C THR A 270 7.25 -7.65 -15.37
N LYS A 271 7.89 -7.34 -16.51
CA LYS A 271 7.76 -6.04 -17.20
C LYS A 271 6.54 -6.00 -18.12
N ASN A 272 6.02 -7.16 -18.53
CA ASN A 272 4.82 -7.24 -19.34
C ASN A 272 3.59 -7.06 -18.46
N LEU A 273 3.19 -5.80 -18.25
CA LEU A 273 2.06 -5.41 -17.42
C LEU A 273 0.72 -5.40 -18.18
N GLU A 274 0.72 -5.77 -19.45
CA GLU A 274 -0.49 -5.85 -20.27
C GLU A 274 -0.95 -7.30 -20.44
N ASP A 275 -0.03 -8.20 -20.87
CA ASP A 275 -0.39 -9.54 -21.31
C ASP A 275 0.07 -10.68 -20.41
N SER A 276 0.95 -10.42 -19.43
CA SER A 276 1.38 -11.48 -18.54
C SER A 276 0.22 -12.06 -17.74
N ARG A 277 0.37 -13.34 -17.34
CA ARG A 277 -0.61 -14.02 -16.50
C ARG A 277 -0.91 -13.23 -15.22
N GLN A 278 0.12 -12.71 -14.56
CA GLN A 278 -0.01 -11.95 -13.33
C GLN A 278 -0.74 -10.62 -13.55
N ALA A 279 -0.45 -9.93 -14.65
CA ALA A 279 -1.14 -8.68 -15.00
C ALA A 279 -2.64 -8.93 -15.23
N LYS A 280 -2.99 -9.98 -15.98
CA LYS A 280 -4.39 -10.38 -16.20
C LYS A 280 -5.10 -10.79 -14.91
N GLN A 281 -4.39 -11.43 -13.99
CA GLN A 281 -4.93 -11.73 -12.66
C GLN A 281 -5.14 -10.48 -11.79
N MET A 282 -4.34 -9.43 -12.00
CA MET A 282 -4.47 -8.15 -11.28
C MET A 282 -5.51 -7.20 -11.91
N ASP A 283 -6.06 -7.50 -13.08
CA ASP A 283 -7.21 -6.77 -13.65
C ASP A 283 -8.50 -7.26 -12.99
N ILE A 284 -8.80 -6.71 -11.82
CA ILE A 284 -9.94 -7.12 -11.00
C ILE A 284 -11.26 -6.89 -11.71
N LEU A 285 -11.34 -5.86 -12.55
CA LEU A 285 -12.56 -5.48 -13.27
C LEU A 285 -13.06 -6.63 -14.16
N ALA A 286 -12.16 -7.42 -14.73
CA ALA A 286 -12.50 -8.57 -15.55
C ALA A 286 -13.05 -9.78 -14.74
N HIS A 287 -12.86 -9.79 -13.42
CA HIS A 287 -13.20 -10.92 -12.55
C HIS A 287 -14.40 -10.67 -11.64
N ILE A 288 -15.01 -9.49 -11.71
CA ILE A 288 -16.23 -9.16 -10.95
C ILE A 288 -17.41 -9.98 -11.46
N THR A 289 -18.11 -10.67 -10.55
CA THR A 289 -19.33 -11.44 -10.84
C THR A 289 -20.55 -10.81 -10.17
N ALA A 290 -21.76 -11.31 -10.44
CA ALA A 290 -22.98 -10.90 -9.75
C ALA A 290 -23.00 -11.28 -8.25
N ARG A 291 -22.09 -12.14 -7.80
CA ARG A 291 -21.91 -12.52 -6.40
C ARG A 291 -20.80 -11.74 -5.69
N TYR A 292 -20.24 -10.71 -6.33
CA TYR A 292 -19.23 -9.84 -5.73
C TYR A 292 -19.84 -9.13 -4.49
N PRO A 293 -19.09 -8.96 -3.39
CA PRO A 293 -19.60 -8.29 -2.19
C PRO A 293 -20.06 -6.86 -2.47
N ALA A 294 -21.03 -6.38 -1.69
CA ALA A 294 -21.41 -4.97 -1.71
C ALA A 294 -20.18 -4.06 -1.57
N THR A 295 -20.11 -2.96 -2.30
CA THR A 295 -18.87 -2.18 -2.42
C THR A 295 -19.07 -0.70 -2.18
N TYR A 296 -18.25 -0.12 -1.29
CA TYR A 296 -18.01 1.32 -1.22
C TYR A 296 -16.68 1.65 -1.89
N ILE A 297 -16.69 2.56 -2.84
CA ILE A 297 -15.50 2.93 -3.59
C ILE A 297 -15.35 4.44 -3.69
N THR A 298 -14.15 4.95 -3.51
CA THR A 298 -13.81 6.37 -3.67
C THR A 298 -12.40 6.53 -4.21
N ASP A 299 -12.18 7.64 -4.93
CA ASP A 299 -10.85 8.06 -5.33
C ASP A 299 -10.75 9.59 -5.38
N GLY A 300 -9.51 10.09 -5.38
CA GLY A 300 -9.19 11.46 -5.72
C GLY A 300 -9.31 11.72 -7.23
N ASN A 301 -8.93 12.93 -7.63
CA ASN A 301 -9.02 13.39 -9.02
C ASN A 301 -7.77 14.16 -9.47
N GLN A 302 -6.71 14.11 -8.68
CA GLN A 302 -5.42 14.73 -8.97
C GLN A 302 -4.37 13.67 -9.34
N ARG A 303 -3.11 14.07 -9.39
CA ARG A 303 -2.00 13.20 -9.74
C ARG A 303 -1.94 11.95 -8.85
N ASP A 304 -1.53 10.84 -9.44
CA ASP A 304 -1.37 9.52 -8.81
C ASP A 304 -2.68 8.91 -8.27
N THR A 305 -3.85 9.35 -8.79
CA THR A 305 -5.18 8.77 -8.52
C THR A 305 -5.68 7.93 -9.70
N PHE A 306 -6.71 7.11 -9.46
CA PHE A 306 -7.24 6.14 -10.44
C PHE A 306 -8.76 6.28 -10.60
N PRO A 307 -9.31 7.50 -10.84
CA PRO A 307 -10.75 7.72 -10.86
C PRO A 307 -11.46 6.89 -11.94
N GLU A 308 -10.79 6.63 -13.05
CA GLU A 308 -11.36 5.80 -14.12
C GLU A 308 -11.51 4.32 -13.71
N HIS A 309 -10.64 3.83 -12.80
CA HIS A 309 -10.80 2.49 -12.23
C HIS A 309 -12.01 2.44 -11.30
N ALA A 310 -12.20 3.44 -10.45
CA ALA A 310 -13.33 3.53 -9.53
C ALA A 310 -14.66 3.64 -10.30
N LYS A 311 -14.74 4.53 -11.31
CA LYS A 311 -15.91 4.69 -12.18
C LYS A 311 -16.22 3.42 -12.97
N ALA A 312 -15.18 2.75 -13.53
CA ALA A 312 -15.36 1.50 -14.27
C ALA A 312 -15.89 0.38 -13.35
N MET A 313 -15.35 0.25 -12.14
CA MET A 313 -15.85 -0.71 -11.17
C MET A 313 -17.31 -0.44 -10.82
N ALA A 314 -17.69 0.80 -10.50
CA ALA A 314 -19.07 1.16 -10.18
C ALA A 314 -20.03 0.84 -11.34
N ARG A 315 -19.62 1.07 -12.59
CA ARG A 315 -20.40 0.68 -13.78
C ARG A 315 -20.60 -0.83 -13.85
N ILE A 316 -19.54 -1.63 -13.69
CA ILE A 316 -19.61 -3.10 -13.75
C ILE A 316 -20.48 -3.64 -12.61
N LEU A 317 -20.35 -3.12 -11.41
CA LEU A 317 -21.18 -3.52 -10.26
C LEU A 317 -22.66 -3.24 -10.52
N ARG A 318 -22.98 -2.09 -11.12
CA ARG A 318 -24.36 -1.74 -11.54
C ARG A 318 -24.89 -2.71 -12.59
N GLU A 319 -24.12 -2.99 -13.64
CA GLU A 319 -24.48 -3.95 -14.71
C GLU A 319 -24.74 -5.36 -14.15
N LYS A 320 -24.07 -5.72 -13.07
CA LYS A 320 -24.22 -7.02 -12.39
C LYS A 320 -25.21 -7.02 -11.22
N SER A 321 -25.91 -5.90 -11.02
CA SER A 321 -26.88 -5.72 -9.91
C SER A 321 -26.27 -5.89 -8.52
N VAL A 322 -24.97 -5.60 -8.37
CA VAL A 322 -24.28 -5.60 -7.08
C VAL A 322 -24.45 -4.26 -6.38
N ALA A 323 -24.85 -4.29 -5.11
CA ALA A 323 -25.02 -3.09 -4.30
C ALA A 323 -23.67 -2.33 -4.18
N HIS A 324 -23.69 -1.04 -4.50
CA HIS A 324 -22.46 -0.23 -4.42
C HIS A 324 -22.74 1.25 -4.19
N VAL A 325 -21.72 1.93 -3.66
CA VAL A 325 -21.66 3.39 -3.51
C VAL A 325 -20.35 3.88 -4.14
N LEU A 326 -20.46 4.76 -5.13
CA LEU A 326 -19.32 5.53 -5.64
C LEU A 326 -19.36 6.93 -5.01
N ASN A 327 -18.40 7.21 -4.10
CA ASN A 327 -18.21 8.55 -3.55
C ASN A 327 -17.07 9.24 -4.32
N TYR A 328 -17.43 10.03 -5.30
CA TYR A 328 -16.48 10.74 -6.15
C TYR A 328 -16.84 12.24 -6.22
N TYR A 329 -15.82 13.08 -6.13
CA TYR A 329 -15.94 14.52 -6.27
C TYR A 329 -15.33 14.95 -7.60
N GLU A 330 -16.08 15.69 -8.40
CA GLU A 330 -15.55 16.22 -9.65
C GLU A 330 -14.44 17.27 -9.38
N PRO A 331 -13.45 17.43 -10.29
CA PRO A 331 -12.37 18.40 -10.11
C PRO A 331 -12.82 19.86 -9.93
N SER A 332 -14.02 20.18 -10.38
CA SER A 332 -14.69 21.48 -10.18
C SER A 332 -15.21 21.67 -8.76
N GLU A 333 -15.52 20.59 -8.04
CA GLU A 333 -16.02 20.62 -6.67
C GLU A 333 -14.86 20.63 -5.66
N ALA A 334 -13.87 19.77 -5.88
CA ALA A 334 -12.70 19.67 -5.01
C ALA A 334 -11.50 19.06 -5.75
N LYS A 335 -10.30 19.54 -5.44
CA LYS A 335 -9.02 18.94 -5.90
C LYS A 335 -8.52 18.00 -4.82
N LEU A 336 -8.63 16.70 -5.06
CA LEU A 336 -8.31 15.64 -4.10
C LEU A 336 -7.18 14.76 -4.60
N ASP A 337 -6.08 14.73 -3.84
CA ASP A 337 -4.91 13.90 -4.13
C ASP A 337 -5.13 12.45 -3.73
N HIS A 338 -4.21 11.59 -4.15
CA HIS A 338 -4.09 10.23 -3.63
C HIS A 338 -3.96 10.24 -2.10
N GLY A 339 -4.76 9.41 -1.42
CA GLY A 339 -4.77 9.35 0.05
C GLY A 339 -5.52 10.49 0.76
N TYR A 340 -6.32 11.30 0.05
CA TYR A 340 -7.15 12.34 0.69
C TYR A 340 -8.05 11.76 1.80
N THR A 341 -8.44 10.51 1.67
CA THR A 341 -9.31 9.78 2.61
C THR A 341 -8.72 9.63 4.02
N GLY A 342 -7.39 9.63 4.14
CA GLY A 342 -6.68 9.62 5.43
C GLY A 342 -6.47 11.01 6.03
N ARG A 343 -6.83 12.10 5.32
CA ARG A 343 -6.66 13.48 5.80
C ARG A 343 -7.89 13.96 6.58
N LEU A 344 -8.10 13.40 7.78
CA LEU A 344 -9.26 13.67 8.61
C LEU A 344 -9.36 15.14 9.08
N GLY A 345 -8.29 15.92 9.02
CA GLY A 345 -8.31 17.36 9.20
C GLY A 345 -9.09 18.11 8.10
N THR A 346 -9.39 17.50 6.96
CA THR A 346 -10.15 18.09 5.85
C THR A 346 -11.61 17.67 5.88
N LYS A 347 -12.50 18.53 5.32
CA LYS A 347 -13.93 18.21 5.17
C LYS A 347 -14.12 16.91 4.39
N HIS A 348 -13.48 16.77 3.22
CA HIS A 348 -13.68 15.64 2.32
C HIS A 348 -13.15 14.32 2.90
N GLY A 349 -12.04 14.35 3.66
CA GLY A 349 -11.55 13.17 4.37
C GLY A 349 -12.53 12.68 5.44
N ARG A 350 -13.08 13.61 6.26
CA ARG A 350 -14.09 13.27 7.27
C ARG A 350 -15.40 12.79 6.65
N ASP A 351 -15.93 13.52 5.67
CA ASP A 351 -17.19 13.16 4.97
C ASP A 351 -17.07 11.76 4.34
N ASN A 352 -15.90 11.46 3.75
CA ASN A 352 -15.64 10.15 3.16
C ASN A 352 -15.68 9.04 4.22
N LEU A 353 -14.98 9.23 5.34
CA LEU A 353 -14.96 8.22 6.41
C LEU A 353 -16.35 8.00 6.99
N GLN A 354 -17.15 9.08 7.23
CA GLN A 354 -18.52 8.97 7.71
C GLN A 354 -19.43 8.20 6.75
N LYS A 355 -19.33 8.46 5.44
CA LYS A 355 -20.09 7.73 4.41
C LYS A 355 -19.68 6.24 4.36
N ALA A 356 -18.38 5.94 4.46
CA ALA A 356 -17.91 4.57 4.50
C ALA A 356 -18.41 3.81 5.74
N ILE A 357 -18.40 4.46 6.91
CA ILE A 357 -18.96 3.91 8.16
C ILE A 357 -20.47 3.69 8.02
N ALA A 358 -21.22 4.65 7.48
CA ALA A 358 -22.66 4.51 7.26
C ALA A 358 -22.96 3.33 6.33
N PHE A 359 -22.21 3.17 5.24
CA PHE A 359 -22.31 2.00 4.35
C PHE A 359 -22.08 0.70 5.10
N MET A 360 -21.03 0.60 5.91
CA MET A 360 -20.74 -0.63 6.67
C MET A 360 -21.80 -0.94 7.74
N LYS A 361 -22.33 0.07 8.41
CA LYS A 361 -23.43 -0.10 9.37
C LYS A 361 -24.70 -0.63 8.69
N ASP A 362 -25.08 -0.09 7.55
CA ASP A 362 -26.21 -0.55 6.76
C ASP A 362 -26.03 -2.02 6.34
N ARG A 363 -24.84 -2.38 5.84
CA ARG A 363 -24.54 -3.77 5.46
C ARG A 363 -24.42 -4.74 6.64
N SER A 364 -24.06 -4.27 7.83
CA SER A 364 -24.01 -5.09 9.04
C SER A 364 -25.40 -5.56 9.53
N GLN A 365 -26.45 -4.83 9.17
CA GLN A 365 -27.82 -5.14 9.53
C GLN A 365 -28.47 -6.11 8.53
N THR A 366 -27.89 -6.29 7.37
CA THR A 366 -28.40 -7.21 6.35
C THR A 366 -28.07 -8.66 6.77
N PRO A 367 -29.03 -9.57 6.73
CA PRO A 367 -28.87 -10.99 7.12
C PRO A 367 -27.74 -11.69 6.35
#